data_bf2ac3ecb24714231e3e6950d1b59572
#
_entry.id   bf2ac3ecb24714231e3e6950d1b59572
#
_cell.length_a   1.000
_cell.length_b   1.000
_cell.length_c   1.000
_cell.angle_alpha   90.00
_cell.angle_beta   90.00
_cell.angle_gamma   90.00
#
_symmetry.space_group_name_H-M   'P 1'
#
loop_
_entity.id
_entity.type
_entity.pdbx_description
1 polymer ?
#
loop_
_entity_poly.entity_id
_entity_poly.type
_entity_poly.pdbx_seq_one_letter_code
_entity_poly.pdbx_strand_id
1 'polypeptide(L)' 'MWKVILIICTLGNPCVIMEEDPIKTYKSKDDCLAVAQEKKADIINTFSQYGYAVTDTRADCETDPHGI' A
#
# COMPACT_ATOMS: atom_id res chain seq x y z
N MET A 1 -3.03 -7.86 -15.01
CA MET A 1 -2.03 -6.97 -14.37
C MET A 1 -2.31 -6.86 -12.89
N TRP A 2 -1.28 -6.61 -12.09
CA TRP A 2 -1.38 -6.51 -10.64
C TRP A 2 -1.12 -5.09 -10.20
N LYS A 3 -1.85 -4.60 -9.21
CA LYS A 3 -1.64 -3.28 -8.62
C LYS A 3 -1.46 -3.38 -7.11
N VAL A 4 -0.70 -2.45 -6.55
CA VAL A 4 -0.42 -2.40 -5.12
C VAL A 4 -1.60 -1.79 -4.38
N ILE A 5 -2.01 -2.45 -3.29
CA ILE A 5 -3.01 -1.95 -2.35
C ILE A 5 -2.35 -1.88 -0.98
N LEU A 6 -2.48 -0.74 -0.33
CA LEU A 6 -1.97 -0.52 1.03
C LEU A 6 -3.14 -0.21 1.95
N ILE A 7 -3.14 -0.84 3.12
CA ILE A 7 -4.11 -0.55 4.17
C ILE A 7 -3.33 -0.11 5.38
N ILE A 8 -3.63 1.08 5.90
CA ILE A 8 -2.97 1.61 7.08
C ILE A 8 -4.00 1.97 8.13
N CYS A 9 -3.76 1.50 9.35
CA CYS A 9 -4.60 1.76 10.51
C CYS A 9 -3.81 2.56 11.52
N THR A 10 -4.40 3.63 12.03
CA THR A 10 -3.78 4.47 13.04
C THR A 10 -4.68 4.56 14.26
N LEU A 11 -4.07 4.78 15.43
CA LEU A 11 -4.80 4.86 16.69
C LEU A 11 -5.77 6.05 16.66
N GLY A 12 -7.03 5.77 16.95
CA GLY A 12 -8.06 6.80 17.00
C GLY A 12 -8.67 7.17 15.66
N ASN A 13 -8.25 6.53 14.57
CA ASN A 13 -8.76 6.81 13.24
C ASN A 13 -9.17 5.51 12.54
N PRO A 14 -10.09 5.59 11.57
CA PRO A 14 -10.42 4.40 10.77
C PRO A 14 -9.26 4.02 9.87
N CYS A 15 -9.20 2.75 9.49
CA CYS A 15 -8.21 2.28 8.52
C CYS A 15 -8.47 2.90 7.16
N VAL A 16 -7.40 3.22 6.45
CA VAL A 16 -7.45 3.85 5.12
C VAL A 16 -6.86 2.90 4.10
N ILE A 17 -7.53 2.78 2.96
CA ILE A 17 -7.03 2.01 1.82
C ILE A 17 -6.38 2.98 0.86
N MET A 18 -5.15 2.69 0.45
CA MET A 18 -4.37 3.56 -0.43
C MET A 18 -3.85 2.79 -1.63
N GLU A 19 -3.75 3.47 -2.75
CA GLU A 19 -3.14 2.94 -3.97
C GLU A 19 -1.97 3.84 -4.37
N GLU A 20 -1.12 3.36 -5.27
CA GLU A 20 -0.06 4.18 -5.82
C GLU A 20 -0.64 5.35 -6.63
N ASP A 21 0.00 6.51 -6.59
CA ASP A 21 -0.40 7.69 -7.37
C ASP A 21 0.82 8.24 -8.12
N PRO A 22 0.90 8.08 -9.46
CA PRO A 22 -0.10 7.40 -10.31
C PRO A 22 -0.14 5.88 -10.09
N ILE A 23 -1.26 5.27 -10.43
CA ILE A 23 -1.40 3.81 -10.32
C ILE A 23 -0.48 3.14 -11.32
N LYS A 24 0.33 2.20 -10.82
CA LYS A 24 1.22 1.39 -11.64
C LYS A 24 0.74 -0.05 -11.63
N THR A 25 0.97 -0.74 -12.74
CA THR A 25 0.62 -2.15 -12.85
C THR A 25 1.87 -2.99 -13.03
N TYR A 26 1.81 -4.23 -12.58
CA TYR A 26 2.93 -5.18 -12.63
C TYR A 26 2.47 -6.46 -13.29
N LYS A 27 3.35 -7.09 -14.05
CA LYS A 27 3.01 -8.30 -14.79
C LYS A 27 2.86 -9.52 -13.89
N SER A 28 3.64 -9.59 -12.82
CA SER A 28 3.59 -10.71 -11.89
C SER A 28 3.19 -10.24 -10.51
N LYS A 29 2.54 -11.13 -9.78
CA LYS A 29 2.18 -10.88 -8.39
C LYS A 29 3.42 -10.71 -7.52
N ASP A 30 4.47 -11.49 -7.78
CA ASP A 30 5.71 -11.41 -7.00
C ASP A 30 6.38 -10.06 -7.14
N ASP A 31 6.45 -9.50 -8.36
CA ASP A 31 6.99 -8.17 -8.57
C ASP A 31 6.16 -7.11 -7.85
N CYS A 32 4.84 -7.25 -7.93
CA CYS A 32 3.93 -6.33 -7.24
C CYS A 32 4.11 -6.39 -5.73
N LEU A 33 4.22 -7.60 -5.16
CA LEU A 33 4.41 -7.77 -3.71
C LEU A 33 5.74 -7.18 -3.23
N ALA A 34 6.80 -7.30 -4.02
CA ALA A 34 8.09 -6.70 -3.69
C ALA A 34 7.95 -5.17 -3.57
N VAL A 35 7.29 -4.53 -4.53
CA VAL A 35 7.03 -3.10 -4.49
C VAL A 35 6.10 -2.74 -3.34
N ALA A 36 5.09 -3.57 -3.08
CA ALA A 36 4.14 -3.35 -1.98
C ALA A 36 4.86 -3.30 -0.64
N GLN A 37 5.84 -4.17 -0.40
CA GLN A 37 6.60 -4.18 0.85
C GLN A 37 7.44 -2.91 1.00
N GLU A 38 8.05 -2.42 -0.07
CA GLU A 38 8.79 -1.16 -0.05
C GLU A 38 7.87 0.02 0.27
N LYS A 39 6.71 0.08 -0.38
CA LYS A 39 5.73 1.14 -0.13
C LYS A 39 5.18 1.08 1.29
N LYS A 40 4.98 -0.12 1.83
CA LYS A 40 4.56 -0.31 3.20
C LYS A 40 5.53 0.34 4.18
N ALA A 41 6.83 0.09 4.02
CA ALA A 41 7.85 0.68 4.87
C ALA A 41 7.84 2.21 4.75
N ASP A 42 7.75 2.74 3.53
CA ASP A 42 7.72 4.18 3.29
C ASP A 42 6.50 4.84 3.94
N ILE A 43 5.33 4.23 3.84
CA ILE A 43 4.11 4.84 4.38
C ILE A 43 4.10 4.82 5.90
N ILE A 44 4.61 3.77 6.53
CA ILE A 44 4.75 3.70 7.99
C ILE A 44 5.66 4.84 8.45
N ASN A 45 6.79 5.03 7.80
CA ASN A 45 7.74 6.07 8.12
C ASN A 45 7.12 7.47 7.97
N THR A 46 6.41 7.69 6.86
CA THR A 46 5.74 8.95 6.58
C THR A 46 4.70 9.29 7.65
N PHE A 47 3.84 8.35 7.97
CA PHE A 47 2.80 8.56 8.98
C PHE A 47 3.39 8.82 10.37
N SER A 48 4.47 8.10 10.70
CA SER A 48 5.16 8.32 11.98
C SER A 48 5.77 9.71 12.06
N GLN A 49 6.30 10.24 10.96
CA GLN A 49 6.83 11.59 10.91
C GLN A 49 5.77 12.66 11.14
N TYR A 50 4.53 12.39 10.75
CA TYR A 50 3.41 13.30 10.97
C TYR A 50 2.74 13.11 12.34
N GLY A 51 3.30 12.24 13.19
CA GLY A 51 2.82 12.04 14.54
C GLY A 51 1.69 11.04 14.68
N TYR A 52 1.39 10.27 13.66
CA TYR A 52 0.37 9.22 13.75
C TYR A 52 0.96 7.97 14.42
N ALA A 53 0.18 7.37 15.31
CA ALA A 53 0.52 6.08 15.90
C ALA A 53 -0.04 4.96 15.01
N VAL A 54 0.82 4.36 14.21
CA VAL A 54 0.42 3.28 13.30
C VAL A 54 0.21 1.99 14.11
N THR A 55 -0.99 1.44 14.08
CA THR A 55 -1.35 0.24 14.82
C THR A 55 -1.30 -1.01 13.96
N ASP A 56 -1.57 -0.90 12.66
CA ASP A 56 -1.48 -2.01 11.74
C ASP A 56 -1.26 -1.47 10.32
N THR A 57 -0.57 -2.25 9.51
CA THR A 57 -0.34 -1.89 8.11
C THR A 57 -0.29 -3.17 7.30
N ARG A 58 -0.97 -3.18 6.16
CA ARG A 58 -0.96 -4.31 5.23
C ARG A 58 -0.58 -3.82 3.84
N ALA A 59 0.21 -4.61 3.16
CA ALA A 59 0.55 -4.41 1.77
C ALA A 59 0.15 -5.66 1.00
N ASP A 60 -0.63 -5.49 -0.04
CA ASP A 60 -1.11 -6.60 -0.83
C ASP A 60 -1.21 -6.18 -2.29
N CYS A 61 -1.54 -7.12 -3.15
CA CYS A 61 -1.72 -6.89 -4.56
C CYS A 61 -3.03 -7.50 -5.01
N GLU A 62 -3.72 -6.79 -5.88
CA GLU A 62 -4.92 -7.33 -6.51
C GLU A 62 -4.85 -7.15 -8.02
N THR A 63 -5.63 -7.96 -8.73
CA THR A 63 -5.70 -7.84 -10.18
C THR A 63 -6.45 -6.58 -10.57
N ASP A 64 -5.91 -5.87 -11.56
CA ASP A 64 -6.57 -4.72 -12.15
C ASP A 64 -7.15 -5.13 -13.51
N PRO A 65 -8.48 -5.27 -13.61
CA PRO A 65 -9.09 -5.71 -14.87
C PRO A 65 -8.95 -4.67 -15.99
N HIS A 66 -8.61 -3.45 -15.65
CA HIS A 66 -8.41 -2.36 -16.61
C HIS A 66 -6.94 -2.05 -16.85
N GLY A 67 -6.03 -2.79 -16.22
CA GLY A 67 -4.60 -2.56 -16.28
C GLY A 67 -3.92 -3.18 -17.48
N ILE A 68 -4.50 -3.01 -18.63
CA ILE A 68 -3.95 -3.55 -19.88
C ILE A 68 -3.09 -2.51 -20.56
#